data_b38225a1b8ef04aabd6060ecbd423310
#
_entry.id   b38225a1b8ef04aabd6060ecbd423310
#
_cell.length_a   1.000
_cell.length_b   1.000
_cell.length_c   1.000
_cell.angle_alpha   90.00
_cell.angle_beta   90.00
_cell.angle_gamma   90.00
#
_symmetry.space_group_name_H-M   'P 1'
#
loop_
_entity.id
_entity.type
_entity.pdbx_description
1 polymer ?
#
loop_
_entity_poly.entity_id
_entity_poly.type
_entity_poly.pdbx_seq_one_letter_code
_entity_poly.pdbx_strand_id
1 'polypeptide(L)'
;MSDHTDSFIAHLEALQARDRGALAALRHSLAFAPGSYPRAYPYVERFAGHAAHERDARRLALYAVAGLFALHPQQAARSLGSALGELYRDGSGSIEGRFIALLGADAENIVEYLRQAISLLAAKSIGLDYGRLLDDLTQWMNSGNDPGRLRQRWARDFYRAAQPTPDTPLETA
;
A
#
# COMPACT_ATOMS: atom_id res chain seq x y z
N MET A 1 -8.67 -12.22 4.49
CA MET A 1 -7.27 -11.90 4.85
C MET A 1 -6.76 -13.01 5.77
N SER A 2 -5.47 -13.29 5.78
CA SER A 2 -4.95 -14.31 6.69
C SER A 2 -4.77 -13.70 8.09
N ASP A 3 -4.92 -14.52 9.16
CA ASP A 3 -4.70 -14.08 10.55
C ASP A 3 -3.33 -13.40 10.74
N HIS A 4 -2.35 -13.78 9.93
CA HIS A 4 -1.00 -13.20 9.91
C HIS A 4 -0.97 -11.77 9.37
N THR A 5 -1.73 -11.48 8.31
CA THR A 5 -1.84 -10.14 7.73
C THR A 5 -2.54 -9.21 8.73
N ASP A 6 -3.65 -9.67 9.31
CA ASP A 6 -4.42 -8.89 10.29
C ASP A 6 -3.59 -8.58 11.54
N SER A 7 -2.84 -9.57 12.04
CA SER A 7 -1.90 -9.40 13.15
C SER A 7 -0.80 -8.38 12.86
N PHE A 8 -0.26 -8.38 11.65
CA PHE A 8 0.76 -7.41 11.24
C PHE A 8 0.23 -5.99 11.16
N ILE A 9 -0.95 -5.80 10.56
CA ILE A 9 -1.58 -4.47 10.50
C ILE A 9 -1.92 -3.96 11.90
N ALA A 10 -2.49 -4.80 12.76
CA ALA A 10 -2.77 -4.43 14.16
C ALA A 10 -1.49 -4.02 14.92
N HIS A 11 -0.37 -4.69 14.64
CA HIS A 11 0.93 -4.31 15.19
C HIS A 11 1.38 -2.92 14.70
N LEU A 12 1.25 -2.60 13.42
CA LEU A 12 1.59 -1.29 12.88
C LEU A 12 0.72 -0.18 13.49
N GLU A 13 -0.58 -0.42 13.64
CA GLU A 13 -1.50 0.50 14.30
C GLU A 13 -1.14 0.71 15.77
N ALA A 14 -0.71 -0.33 16.48
CA ALA A 14 -0.22 -0.22 17.85
C ALA A 14 1.07 0.59 17.94
N LEU A 15 2.00 0.46 16.99
CA LEU A 15 3.19 1.31 16.91
C LEU A 15 2.83 2.78 16.66
N GLN A 16 1.86 3.04 15.78
CA GLN A 16 1.35 4.39 15.53
C GLN A 16 0.86 5.05 16.83
N ALA A 17 0.15 4.30 17.65
CA ALA A 17 -0.44 4.82 18.88
C ALA A 17 0.60 5.07 20.00
N ARG A 18 1.72 4.32 20.01
CA ARG A 18 2.60 4.23 21.18
C ARG A 18 4.06 4.54 20.95
N ASP A 19 4.55 4.47 19.70
CA ASP A 19 5.98 4.55 19.39
C ASP A 19 6.27 5.38 18.15
N ARG A 20 6.41 6.68 18.32
CA ARG A 20 6.77 7.60 17.22
C ARG A 20 8.14 7.32 16.64
N GLY A 21 9.08 6.82 17.45
CA GLY A 21 10.43 6.45 17.01
C GLY A 21 10.40 5.26 16.06
N ALA A 22 9.56 4.26 16.36
CA ALA A 22 9.33 3.12 15.47
C ALA A 22 8.79 3.57 14.11
N LEU A 23 7.77 4.43 14.09
CA LEU A 23 7.23 4.97 12.84
C LEU A 23 8.26 5.79 12.05
N ALA A 24 9.07 6.59 12.73
CA ALA A 24 10.14 7.34 12.08
C ALA A 24 11.17 6.41 11.41
N ALA A 25 11.59 5.33 12.09
CA ALA A 25 12.49 4.32 11.55
C ALA A 25 11.89 3.58 10.36
N LEU A 26 10.63 3.17 10.44
CA LEU A 26 9.91 2.49 9.36
C LEU A 26 9.75 3.40 8.13
N ARG A 27 9.40 4.67 8.31
CA ARG A 27 9.31 5.63 7.21
C ARG A 27 10.67 5.87 6.57
N HIS A 28 11.73 5.99 7.36
CA HIS A 28 13.09 6.16 6.85
C HIS A 28 13.55 4.94 6.05
N SER A 29 13.07 3.75 6.36
CA SER A 29 13.39 2.51 5.63
C SER A 29 13.02 2.57 4.14
N LEU A 30 12.09 3.43 3.75
CA LEU A 30 11.72 3.63 2.34
C LEU A 30 12.84 4.24 1.48
N ALA A 31 13.89 4.78 2.08
CA ALA A 31 15.10 5.24 1.37
C ALA A 31 16.02 4.07 0.97
N PHE A 32 15.73 2.85 1.40
CA PHE A 32 16.54 1.65 1.20
C PHE A 32 15.71 0.56 0.53
N ALA A 33 16.38 -0.44 -0.04
CA ALA A 33 15.68 -1.63 -0.52
C ALA A 33 14.92 -2.31 0.63
N PRO A 34 13.70 -2.85 0.38
CA PRO A 34 12.94 -3.52 1.42
C PRO A 34 13.75 -4.59 2.15
N GLY A 35 13.73 -4.56 3.48
CA GLY A 35 14.45 -5.51 4.31
C GLY A 35 15.95 -5.26 4.48
N SER A 36 16.49 -4.14 3.98
CA SER A 36 17.92 -3.83 4.08
C SER A 36 18.27 -2.78 5.14
N TYR A 37 17.29 -2.13 5.75
CA TYR A 37 17.51 -1.10 6.77
C TYR A 37 17.42 -1.68 8.20
N PRO A 38 18.56 -1.81 8.93
CA PRO A 38 18.59 -2.55 10.19
C PRO A 38 17.66 -2.02 11.28
N ARG A 39 17.42 -0.72 11.33
CA ARG A 39 16.52 -0.12 12.35
C ARG A 39 15.06 -0.51 12.19
N ALA A 40 14.66 -1.06 11.04
CA ALA A 40 13.32 -1.61 10.83
C ALA A 40 13.17 -3.05 11.35
N TYR A 41 14.28 -3.80 11.52
CA TYR A 41 14.25 -5.21 11.90
C TYR A 41 13.46 -5.50 13.19
N PRO A 42 13.63 -4.74 14.27
CA PRO A 42 12.90 -5.01 15.52
C PRO A 42 11.38 -5.00 15.37
N TYR A 43 10.87 -4.30 14.38
CA TYR A 43 9.43 -4.10 14.19
C TYR A 43 8.80 -5.04 13.16
N VAL A 44 9.60 -5.61 12.26
CA VAL A 44 9.10 -6.36 11.10
C VAL A 44 9.55 -7.80 11.05
N GLU A 45 10.83 -8.11 11.39
CA GLU A 45 11.44 -9.41 11.12
C GLU A 45 10.71 -10.59 11.75
N ARG A 46 10.11 -10.42 12.92
CA ARG A 46 9.35 -11.48 13.59
C ARG A 46 8.12 -11.94 12.79
N PHE A 47 7.60 -11.13 11.87
CA PHE A 47 6.47 -11.47 11.00
C PHE A 47 6.91 -12.17 9.71
N ALA A 48 8.18 -12.07 9.34
CA ALA A 48 8.73 -12.73 8.16
C ALA A 48 8.90 -14.24 8.34
N GLY A 49 9.06 -14.70 9.59
CA GLY A 49 9.31 -16.11 9.91
C GLY A 49 10.79 -16.50 9.83
N HIS A 50 11.19 -17.49 10.62
CA HIS A 50 12.60 -17.89 10.78
C HIS A 50 13.22 -18.53 9.53
N ALA A 51 12.40 -19.04 8.60
CA ALA A 51 12.85 -19.73 7.39
C ALA A 51 12.81 -18.84 6.14
N ALA A 52 12.41 -17.57 6.28
CA ALA A 52 12.29 -16.69 5.14
C ALA A 52 13.68 -16.31 4.60
N HIS A 53 13.90 -16.57 3.30
CA HIS A 53 15.06 -16.09 2.58
C HIS A 53 15.06 -14.57 2.50
N GLU A 54 16.24 -13.93 2.41
CA GLU A 54 16.36 -12.47 2.30
C GLU A 54 15.55 -11.86 1.14
N ARG A 55 15.35 -12.62 0.05
CA ARG A 55 14.56 -12.24 -1.14
C ARG A 55 13.16 -12.82 -1.18
N ASP A 56 12.70 -13.40 -0.08
CA ASP A 56 11.33 -13.90 0.00
C ASP A 56 10.32 -12.77 -0.24
N ALA A 57 9.40 -12.99 -1.19
CA ALA A 57 8.45 -11.96 -1.61
C ALA A 57 7.57 -11.46 -0.46
N ARG A 58 7.15 -12.36 0.45
CA ARG A 58 6.39 -12.00 1.64
C ARG A 58 7.20 -11.14 2.59
N ARG A 59 8.46 -11.51 2.82
CA ARG A 59 9.38 -10.72 3.65
C ARG A 59 9.56 -9.31 3.10
N LEU A 60 9.86 -9.19 1.81
CA LEU A 60 10.03 -7.89 1.15
C LEU A 60 8.75 -7.04 1.21
N ALA A 61 7.59 -7.65 0.98
CA ALA A 61 6.30 -6.98 1.08
C ALA A 61 5.99 -6.47 2.49
N LEU A 62 6.33 -7.23 3.55
CA LEU A 62 6.18 -6.79 4.94
C LEU A 62 6.97 -5.53 5.22
N TYR A 63 8.25 -5.47 4.80
CA TYR A 63 9.07 -4.28 4.97
C TYR A 63 8.58 -3.08 4.16
N ALA A 64 8.17 -3.31 2.92
CA ALA A 64 7.60 -2.27 2.07
C ALA A 64 6.33 -1.68 2.69
N VAL A 65 5.39 -2.53 3.09
CA VAL A 65 4.11 -2.09 3.69
C VAL A 65 4.34 -1.39 5.02
N ALA A 66 5.27 -1.85 5.86
CA ALA A 66 5.60 -1.16 7.10
C ALA A 66 6.06 0.28 6.86
N GLY A 67 6.93 0.51 5.89
CA GLY A 67 7.39 1.84 5.52
C GLY A 67 6.28 2.72 4.91
N LEU A 68 5.47 2.15 4.03
CA LEU A 68 4.35 2.85 3.40
C LEU A 68 3.25 3.21 4.40
N PHE A 69 2.95 2.31 5.34
CA PHE A 69 2.04 2.62 6.46
C PHE A 69 2.59 3.76 7.31
N ALA A 70 3.88 3.73 7.65
CA ALA A 70 4.49 4.80 8.44
C ALA A 70 4.52 6.15 7.71
N LEU A 71 4.53 6.15 6.38
CA LEU A 71 4.41 7.34 5.55
C LEU A 71 2.99 7.94 5.61
N HIS A 72 1.97 7.10 5.65
CA HIS A 72 0.55 7.48 5.68
C HIS A 72 -0.25 6.51 6.56
N PRO A 73 -0.18 6.64 7.90
CA PRO A 73 -0.74 5.68 8.85
C PRO A 73 -2.26 5.82 8.98
N GLN A 74 -2.99 5.61 7.90
CA GLN A 74 -4.44 5.71 7.86
C GLN A 74 -5.03 4.46 7.19
N GLN A 75 -5.35 3.47 8.03
CA GLN A 75 -6.03 2.24 7.61
C GLN A 75 -7.49 2.52 7.24
N ALA A 76 -7.97 1.98 6.13
CA ALA A 76 -9.36 2.07 5.70
C ALA A 76 -9.74 0.84 4.87
N ALA A 77 -11.01 0.47 4.84
CA ALA A 77 -11.51 -0.68 4.08
C ALA A 77 -11.67 -0.35 2.56
N ARG A 78 -10.59 0.11 1.93
CA ARG A 78 -10.61 0.59 0.54
C ARG A 78 -9.32 0.15 -0.14
N SER A 79 -9.42 -0.44 -1.34
CA SER A 79 -8.24 -0.86 -2.11
C SER A 79 -7.40 0.35 -2.56
N LEU A 80 -6.13 0.12 -2.87
CA LEU A 80 -5.25 1.15 -3.44
C LEU A 80 -5.84 1.74 -4.73
N GLY A 81 -6.35 0.90 -5.62
CA GLY A 81 -7.00 1.36 -6.87
C GLY A 81 -8.18 2.27 -6.57
N SER A 82 -9.05 1.89 -5.64
CA SER A 82 -10.21 2.72 -5.24
C SER A 82 -9.77 4.04 -4.61
N ALA A 83 -8.75 4.05 -3.75
CA ALA A 83 -8.24 5.26 -3.13
C ALA A 83 -7.70 6.25 -4.18
N LEU A 84 -6.92 5.76 -5.15
CA LEU A 84 -6.38 6.58 -6.23
C LEU A 84 -7.47 7.04 -7.22
N GLY A 85 -8.49 6.21 -7.47
CA GLY A 85 -9.65 6.56 -8.31
C GLY A 85 -10.48 7.69 -7.67
N GLU A 86 -10.67 7.66 -6.36
CA GLU A 86 -11.32 8.74 -5.61
C GLU A 86 -10.50 10.05 -5.71
N LEU A 87 -9.20 9.95 -5.52
CA LEU A 87 -8.29 11.11 -5.68
C LEU A 87 -8.34 11.70 -7.09
N TYR A 88 -8.43 10.86 -8.11
CA TYR A 88 -8.58 11.28 -9.51
C TYR A 88 -9.92 11.98 -9.75
N ARG A 89 -11.02 11.42 -9.26
CA ARG A 89 -12.36 12.01 -9.36
C ARG A 89 -12.40 13.43 -8.77
N ASP A 90 -11.66 13.67 -7.70
CA ASP A 90 -11.63 14.96 -7.00
C ASP A 90 -10.79 16.04 -7.73
N GLY A 91 -10.33 15.78 -8.96
CA GLY A 91 -9.83 16.80 -9.87
C GLY A 91 -8.31 16.88 -10.05
N SER A 92 -7.57 15.86 -9.68
CA SER A 92 -6.12 15.78 -9.89
C SER A 92 -5.78 15.12 -11.24
N GLY A 93 -5.79 15.87 -12.33
CA GLY A 93 -5.62 15.34 -13.69
C GLY A 93 -4.33 14.56 -13.98
N SER A 94 -3.29 14.68 -13.14
CA SER A 94 -2.04 13.91 -13.28
C SER A 94 -2.08 12.52 -12.63
N ILE A 95 -3.13 12.19 -11.88
CA ILE A 95 -3.22 10.94 -11.11
C ILE A 95 -3.33 9.73 -12.03
N GLU A 96 -4.13 9.80 -13.08
CA GLU A 96 -4.30 8.68 -14.01
C GLU A 96 -2.97 8.28 -14.66
N GLY A 97 -2.20 9.23 -15.16
CA GLY A 97 -0.89 8.95 -15.74
C GLY A 97 0.08 8.30 -14.74
N ARG A 98 0.08 8.75 -13.49
CA ARG A 98 0.89 8.15 -12.42
C ARG A 98 0.40 6.74 -12.05
N PHE A 99 -0.90 6.53 -12.05
CA PHE A 99 -1.49 5.21 -11.81
C PHE A 99 -1.13 4.22 -12.93
N ILE A 100 -1.19 4.64 -14.19
CA ILE A 100 -0.77 3.81 -15.33
C ILE A 100 0.72 3.46 -15.22
N ALA A 101 1.57 4.41 -14.84
CA ALA A 101 2.99 4.15 -14.60
C ALA A 101 3.21 3.15 -13.46
N LEU A 102 2.44 3.27 -12.37
CA LEU A 102 2.44 2.30 -11.26
C LEU A 102 2.07 0.89 -11.74
N LEU A 103 1.04 0.74 -12.57
CA LEU A 103 0.64 -0.55 -13.13
C LEU A 103 1.72 -1.17 -14.03
N GLY A 104 2.56 -0.35 -14.66
CA GLY A 104 3.69 -0.80 -15.48
C GLY A 104 4.96 -1.15 -14.71
N ALA A 105 5.01 -0.88 -13.41
CA ALA A 105 6.20 -1.10 -12.60
C ALA A 105 6.55 -2.60 -12.49
N ASP A 106 7.84 -2.90 -12.47
CA ASP A 106 8.36 -4.23 -12.12
C ASP A 106 8.47 -4.42 -10.59
N ALA A 107 8.83 -5.63 -10.17
CA ALA A 107 8.96 -5.98 -8.76
C ALA A 107 10.03 -5.18 -8.02
N GLU A 108 11.06 -4.70 -8.72
CA GLU A 108 12.16 -3.94 -8.13
C GLU A 108 11.78 -2.48 -7.89
N ASN A 109 10.94 -1.92 -8.76
CA ASN A 109 10.58 -0.50 -8.76
C ASN A 109 9.20 -0.20 -8.14
N ILE A 110 8.35 -1.20 -7.91
CA ILE A 110 6.97 -1.01 -7.45
C ILE A 110 6.89 -0.17 -6.16
N VAL A 111 7.81 -0.33 -5.23
CA VAL A 111 7.80 0.38 -3.95
C VAL A 111 7.98 1.88 -4.14
N GLU A 112 8.83 2.31 -5.07
CA GLU A 112 9.03 3.73 -5.35
C GLU A 112 7.76 4.38 -5.94
N TYR A 113 7.10 3.69 -6.88
CA TYR A 113 5.82 4.16 -7.42
C TYR A 113 4.72 4.21 -6.35
N LEU A 114 4.68 3.22 -5.46
CA LEU A 114 3.75 3.21 -4.32
C LEU A 114 4.03 4.34 -3.34
N ARG A 115 5.28 4.61 -3.05
CA ARG A 115 5.68 5.74 -2.18
C ARG A 115 5.13 7.05 -2.73
N GLN A 116 5.28 7.30 -4.03
CA GLN A 116 4.74 8.50 -4.67
C GLN A 116 3.21 8.54 -4.60
N ALA A 117 2.54 7.45 -4.95
CA ALA A 117 1.08 7.35 -4.92
C ALA A 117 0.51 7.55 -3.51
N ILE A 118 1.10 6.90 -2.51
CA ILE A 118 0.64 7.00 -1.11
C ILE A 118 0.92 8.39 -0.54
N SER A 119 2.00 9.07 -0.95
CA SER A 119 2.25 10.47 -0.58
C SER A 119 1.13 11.41 -1.09
N LEU A 120 0.59 11.14 -2.27
CA LEU A 120 -0.56 11.91 -2.80
C LEU A 120 -1.84 11.63 -2.00
N LEU A 121 -2.07 10.37 -1.62
CA LEU A 121 -3.18 10.01 -0.74
C LEU A 121 -3.06 10.66 0.64
N ALA A 122 -1.86 10.70 1.20
CA ALA A 122 -1.58 11.36 2.48
C ALA A 122 -1.92 12.85 2.44
N ALA A 123 -1.59 13.54 1.36
CA ALA A 123 -1.88 14.97 1.18
C ALA A 123 -3.40 15.28 1.19
N LYS A 124 -4.24 14.30 0.91
CA LYS A 124 -5.70 14.39 0.90
C LYS A 124 -6.36 13.61 2.03
N SER A 125 -5.59 13.01 2.92
CA SER A 125 -6.09 12.17 4.03
C SER A 125 -6.98 11.02 3.56
N ILE A 126 -6.66 10.41 2.42
CA ILE A 126 -7.39 9.27 1.88
C ILE A 126 -6.69 7.98 2.33
N GLY A 127 -7.31 7.26 3.27
CA GLY A 127 -6.80 5.98 3.77
C GLY A 127 -6.97 4.84 2.78
N LEU A 128 -6.25 3.73 3.01
CA LEU A 128 -6.34 2.51 2.22
C LEU A 128 -6.19 1.26 3.10
N ASP A 129 -6.53 0.10 2.54
CA ASP A 129 -6.37 -1.20 3.17
C ASP A 129 -4.93 -1.71 2.99
N TYR A 130 -4.09 -1.52 3.98
CA TYR A 130 -2.70 -1.98 3.98
C TYR A 130 -2.58 -3.51 4.08
N GLY A 131 -3.55 -4.19 4.68
CA GLY A 131 -3.58 -5.66 4.69
C GLY A 131 -3.75 -6.20 3.28
N ARG A 132 -4.69 -5.66 2.52
CA ARG A 132 -4.88 -5.98 1.11
C ARG A 132 -3.66 -5.61 0.26
N LEU A 133 -3.06 -4.46 0.52
CA LEU A 133 -1.82 -4.05 -0.15
C LEU A 133 -0.67 -5.02 0.13
N LEU A 134 -0.55 -5.53 1.35
CA LEU A 134 0.46 -6.53 1.71
C LEU A 134 0.30 -7.83 0.91
N ASP A 135 -0.92 -8.34 0.81
CA ASP A 135 -1.20 -9.54 0.03
C ASP A 135 -0.95 -9.31 -1.46
N ASP A 136 -1.31 -8.15 -1.99
CA ASP A 136 -1.07 -7.74 -3.37
C ASP A 136 0.42 -7.62 -3.67
N LEU A 137 1.20 -6.98 -2.81
CA LEU A 137 2.65 -6.85 -2.98
C LEU A 137 3.38 -8.18 -2.88
N THR A 138 2.93 -9.07 -2.02
CA THR A 138 3.48 -10.42 -1.93
C THR A 138 3.37 -11.15 -3.28
N GLN A 139 2.24 -11.00 -3.96
CA GLN A 139 2.05 -11.55 -5.31
C GLN A 139 2.89 -10.81 -6.37
N TRP A 140 2.94 -9.48 -6.29
CA TRP A 140 3.68 -8.65 -7.25
C TRP A 140 5.19 -8.91 -7.22
N MET A 141 5.74 -9.06 -6.02
CA MET A 141 7.18 -9.28 -5.81
C MET A 141 7.61 -10.72 -6.01
N ASN A 142 6.68 -11.66 -6.17
CA ASN A 142 7.00 -13.05 -6.42
C ASN A 142 7.40 -13.23 -7.89
N SER A 143 8.69 -13.47 -8.12
CA SER A 143 9.26 -13.62 -9.46
C SER A 143 8.67 -14.77 -10.32
N GLY A 144 7.97 -15.71 -9.69
CA GLY A 144 7.25 -16.79 -10.37
C GLY A 144 5.84 -16.43 -10.82
N ASN A 145 5.33 -15.27 -10.47
CA ASN A 145 3.97 -14.85 -10.78
C ASN A 145 3.94 -13.70 -11.80
N ASP A 146 3.01 -13.79 -12.76
CA ASP A 146 2.62 -12.65 -13.58
C ASP A 146 1.61 -11.79 -12.81
N PRO A 147 1.90 -10.51 -12.54
CA PRO A 147 0.96 -9.62 -11.86
C PRO A 147 -0.22 -9.16 -12.74
N GLY A 148 -0.42 -9.71 -13.93
CA GLY A 148 -1.44 -9.26 -14.88
C GLY A 148 -2.85 -9.21 -14.32
N ARG A 149 -3.28 -10.24 -13.58
CA ARG A 149 -4.61 -10.26 -12.92
C ARG A 149 -4.73 -9.19 -11.83
N LEU A 150 -3.65 -8.95 -11.11
CA LEU A 150 -3.59 -7.94 -10.07
C LEU A 150 -3.68 -6.53 -10.66
N ARG A 151 -2.93 -6.26 -11.74
CA ARG A 151 -2.99 -5.01 -12.50
C ARG A 151 -4.41 -4.72 -12.98
N GLN A 152 -5.08 -5.72 -13.56
CA GLN A 152 -6.47 -5.60 -14.01
C GLN A 152 -7.44 -5.33 -12.86
N ARG A 153 -7.25 -5.95 -11.70
CA ARG A 153 -8.09 -5.69 -10.52
C ARG A 153 -7.89 -4.26 -10.01
N TRP A 154 -6.66 -3.79 -9.87
CA TRP A 154 -6.37 -2.41 -9.48
C TRP A 154 -6.97 -1.41 -10.47
N ALA A 155 -6.86 -1.68 -11.78
CA ALA A 155 -7.45 -0.84 -12.81
C ALA A 155 -8.98 -0.77 -12.70
N ARG A 156 -9.65 -1.91 -12.52
CA ARG A 156 -11.12 -1.93 -12.31
C ARG A 156 -11.53 -1.14 -11.07
N ASP A 157 -10.82 -1.30 -9.96
CA ASP A 157 -11.11 -0.58 -8.73
C ASP A 157 -10.92 0.93 -8.93
N PHE A 158 -9.85 1.33 -9.62
CA PHE A 158 -9.55 2.73 -9.94
C PHE A 158 -10.68 3.37 -10.77
N TYR A 159 -10.97 2.81 -11.93
CA TYR A 159 -11.95 3.39 -12.85
C TYR A 159 -13.38 3.34 -12.31
N ARG A 160 -13.70 2.36 -11.49
CA ARG A 160 -14.99 2.33 -10.78
C ARG A 160 -15.10 3.47 -9.77
N ALA A 161 -14.07 3.70 -8.97
CA ALA A 161 -14.06 4.78 -7.99
C ALA A 161 -13.92 6.18 -8.61
N ALA A 162 -13.34 6.27 -9.80
CA ALA A 162 -13.21 7.50 -10.57
C ALA A 162 -14.52 8.00 -11.19
N GLN A 163 -15.54 7.14 -11.27
CA GLN A 163 -16.86 7.54 -11.79
C GLN A 163 -17.53 8.52 -10.82
N PRO A 164 -18.23 9.55 -11.33
CA PRO A 164 -19.06 10.41 -10.50
C PRO A 164 -20.08 9.55 -9.72
N THR A 165 -20.25 9.85 -8.44
CA THR A 165 -21.36 9.26 -7.68
C THR A 165 -22.66 9.69 -8.36
N PRO A 166 -23.56 8.76 -8.72
CA PRO A 166 -24.85 9.18 -9.26
C PRO A 166 -25.52 10.07 -8.22
N ASP A 167 -25.87 11.32 -8.62
CA ASP A 167 -26.65 12.23 -7.79
C ASP A 167 -27.89 11.47 -7.32
N THR A 168 -28.05 11.35 -6.02
CA THR A 168 -29.32 10.93 -5.44
C THR A 168 -30.34 11.97 -5.87
N PRO A 169 -31.44 11.61 -6.60
CA PRO A 169 -32.44 12.58 -6.97
C PRO A 169 -32.94 13.27 -5.71
N LEU A 170 -32.84 14.60 -5.67
CA LEU A 170 -33.52 15.39 -4.66
C LEU A 170 -35.01 15.03 -4.76
N GLU A 171 -35.52 14.34 -3.73
CA GLU A 171 -36.98 14.25 -3.55
C GLU A 171 -37.50 15.68 -3.49
N THR A 172 -38.07 16.13 -4.59
CA THR A 172 -38.95 17.29 -4.60
C THR A 172 -40.24 16.91 -3.90
N ALA A 173 -40.35 17.39 -2.68
CA ALA A 173 -41.61 17.39 -1.92
C ALA A 173 -42.64 18.31 -2.60
#